data_b151234389855bdfe2a1f742337271a5
#
_entry.id   b151234389855bdfe2a1f742337271a5
#
_cell.length_a   1.000
_cell.length_b   1.000
_cell.length_c   1.000
_cell.angle_alpha   90.00
_cell.angle_beta   90.00
_cell.angle_gamma   90.00
#
_symmetry.space_group_name_H-M   'P 1'
#
loop_
_entity.id
_entity.type
_entity.pdbx_description
1 polymer ?
#
loop_
_entity_poly.entity_id
_entity_poly.type
_entity_poly.pdbx_seq_one_letter_code
_entity_poly.pdbx_strand_id
1 'polypeptide(L)'
;LRAAIDYLLPKLFRIFGCLLDTPARQNANGFAFAPAYSYLRASNNSSGMEDRLEKYLRFIREVERLKSVERTAWTTSGRRESTAEHSWRLALLAMVLCGEYPRLDRLRVLQLALVHDLGETYDGDIPAVAQGDPAAKERVERAAVERLAGCLPEGAGRELRGVWEEYEACRTPEAKLVKALDKAETILQHNQGQNPSGFDYEFNLGYGAEWFRADEMLQRLRGLLDADTLRHLEK
;
A
#
# COMPACT_ATOMS: atom_id res chain seq x y z
N LEU A 1 2.89 -37.04 -7.03
CA LEU A 1 3.20 -35.60 -7.16
C LEU A 1 3.94 -35.32 -8.47
N ARG A 2 5.03 -36.05 -8.79
CA ARG A 2 5.83 -35.87 -10.01
C ARG A 2 5.00 -36.04 -11.31
N ALA A 3 4.18 -37.08 -11.38
CA ALA A 3 3.28 -37.34 -12.52
C ALA A 3 2.20 -36.25 -12.74
N ALA A 4 1.76 -35.57 -11.68
CA ALA A 4 0.81 -34.45 -11.78
C ALA A 4 1.50 -33.16 -12.28
N ILE A 5 2.76 -32.96 -11.92
CA ILE A 5 3.57 -31.84 -12.38
C ILE A 5 3.88 -31.99 -13.86
N ASP A 6 4.30 -33.18 -14.31
CA ASP A 6 4.60 -33.48 -15.71
C ASP A 6 3.38 -33.39 -16.64
N TYR A 7 2.19 -33.58 -16.09
CA TYR A 7 0.92 -33.45 -16.83
C TYR A 7 0.40 -32.02 -16.92
N LEU A 8 0.62 -31.21 -15.89
CA LEU A 8 0.10 -29.84 -15.81
C LEU A 8 1.05 -28.78 -16.43
N LEU A 9 2.36 -28.98 -16.35
CA LEU A 9 3.33 -28.02 -16.89
C LEU A 9 3.16 -27.76 -18.40
N PRO A 10 2.99 -28.76 -19.29
CA PRO A 10 2.80 -28.51 -20.71
C PRO A 10 1.49 -27.81 -21.06
N LYS A 11 0.43 -28.00 -20.25
CA LYS A 11 -0.86 -27.33 -20.44
C LYS A 11 -0.84 -25.87 -20.00
N LEU A 12 -0.18 -25.58 -18.90
CA LEU A 12 0.10 -24.21 -18.45
C LEU A 12 0.95 -23.44 -19.47
N PHE A 13 1.98 -24.08 -20.04
CA PHE A 13 2.80 -23.47 -21.09
C PHE A 13 2.01 -23.15 -22.37
N ARG A 14 1.00 -23.95 -22.72
CA ARG A 14 0.13 -23.67 -23.88
C ARG A 14 -0.84 -22.52 -23.63
N ILE A 15 -1.33 -22.35 -22.40
CA ILE A 15 -2.23 -21.24 -22.02
C ILE A 15 -1.44 -19.92 -21.92
N PHE A 16 -0.25 -19.95 -21.37
CA PHE A 16 0.60 -18.76 -21.25
C PHE A 16 1.43 -18.45 -22.51
N GLY A 17 1.76 -19.44 -23.33
CA GLY A 17 2.49 -19.25 -24.58
C GLY A 17 1.68 -18.47 -25.63
N CYS A 18 0.37 -18.57 -25.61
CA CYS A 18 -0.50 -17.82 -26.54
C CYS A 18 -0.60 -16.31 -26.18
N LEU A 19 -0.18 -15.91 -24.98
CA LEU A 19 -0.11 -14.51 -24.53
C LEU A 19 1.24 -13.86 -24.82
N LEU A 20 2.25 -14.63 -25.28
CA LEU A 20 3.63 -14.15 -25.46
C LEU A 20 3.98 -13.78 -26.91
N ASP A 21 3.10 -14.06 -27.88
CA ASP A 21 3.31 -13.77 -29.32
C ASP A 21 2.56 -12.51 -29.81
N THR A 22 2.34 -11.53 -28.93
CA THR A 22 1.90 -10.22 -29.42
C THR A 22 3.12 -9.37 -29.78
N PRO A 23 3.25 -8.93 -31.06
CA PRO A 23 4.32 -8.02 -31.45
C PRO A 23 4.18 -6.71 -30.68
N ALA A 24 5.32 -6.16 -30.24
CA ALA A 24 5.42 -4.90 -29.54
C ALA A 24 4.59 -3.82 -30.26
N ARG A 25 3.50 -3.38 -29.66
CA ARG A 25 2.77 -2.19 -30.14
C ARG A 25 3.57 -0.96 -29.70
N GLN A 26 4.16 -0.28 -30.67
CA GLN A 26 4.67 1.07 -30.48
C GLN A 26 3.47 2.01 -30.28
N ASN A 27 3.50 2.80 -29.20
CA ASN A 27 2.58 3.92 -29.09
C ASN A 27 3.11 5.09 -29.91
N ALA A 28 2.25 6.05 -30.23
CA ALA A 28 2.54 7.20 -31.10
C ALA A 28 3.69 8.11 -30.63
N ASN A 29 4.31 7.85 -29.49
CA ASN A 29 5.35 8.66 -28.87
C ASN A 29 6.74 7.97 -28.84
N GLY A 30 6.92 6.83 -29.53
CA GLY A 30 8.25 6.24 -29.76
C GLY A 30 8.93 5.60 -28.54
N PHE A 31 8.26 5.46 -27.39
CA PHE A 31 8.78 4.76 -26.23
C PHE A 31 8.56 3.26 -26.38
N ALA A 32 9.64 2.52 -26.58
CA ALA A 32 9.62 1.06 -26.52
C ALA A 32 9.51 0.63 -25.05
N PHE A 33 8.39 -0.01 -24.69
CA PHE A 33 8.32 -0.77 -23.44
C PHE A 33 9.25 -1.99 -23.61
N ALA A 34 10.40 -1.96 -22.96
CA ALA A 34 11.19 -3.18 -22.79
C ALA A 34 10.31 -4.17 -21.99
N PRO A 35 10.12 -5.42 -22.47
CA PRO A 35 9.34 -6.39 -21.72
C PRO A 35 9.98 -6.60 -20.36
N ALA A 36 9.18 -6.56 -19.29
CA ALA A 36 9.62 -6.73 -17.91
C ALA A 36 10.40 -8.05 -17.65
N TYR A 37 10.48 -8.92 -18.64
CA TYR A 37 11.19 -10.21 -18.60
C TYR A 37 12.67 -10.15 -18.97
N SER A 38 13.23 -9.03 -19.43
CA SER A 38 14.67 -8.93 -19.72
C SER A 38 15.53 -9.06 -18.45
N TYR A 39 14.97 -8.87 -17.27
CA TYR A 39 15.65 -9.08 -15.98
C TYR A 39 15.84 -10.55 -15.60
N LEU A 40 15.12 -11.50 -16.24
CA LEU A 40 15.22 -12.93 -15.92
C LEU A 40 16.38 -13.65 -16.62
N ARG A 41 17.18 -12.97 -17.44
CA ARG A 41 18.31 -13.56 -18.21
C ARG A 41 19.68 -13.08 -17.78
N ALA A 42 19.89 -12.73 -16.52
CA ALA A 42 21.23 -12.42 -16.03
C ALA A 42 21.69 -13.46 -15.00
N SER A 43 22.68 -14.22 -15.42
CA SER A 43 23.58 -15.10 -14.65
C SER A 43 23.05 -16.47 -14.21
N ASN A 44 23.65 -17.51 -14.82
CA ASN A 44 23.71 -18.91 -14.37
C ASN A 44 24.55 -19.08 -13.07
N ASN A 45 24.35 -18.22 -12.08
CA ASN A 45 24.94 -18.39 -10.76
C ASN A 45 23.83 -18.77 -9.78
N SER A 46 23.60 -20.08 -9.61
CA SER A 46 22.55 -20.61 -8.73
C SER A 46 22.67 -20.08 -7.29
N SER A 47 23.89 -19.94 -6.76
CA SER A 47 24.14 -19.40 -5.44
C SER A 47 23.73 -17.93 -5.28
N GLY A 48 23.98 -17.11 -6.27
CA GLY A 48 23.58 -15.69 -6.26
C GLY A 48 22.07 -15.48 -6.45
N MET A 49 21.37 -16.43 -7.08
CA MET A 49 19.92 -16.42 -7.18
C MET A 49 19.29 -16.83 -5.84
N GLU A 50 19.82 -17.88 -5.23
CA GLU A 50 19.37 -18.39 -3.92
C GLU A 50 19.52 -17.32 -2.82
N ASP A 51 20.66 -16.64 -2.73
CA ASP A 51 20.87 -15.52 -1.80
C ASP A 51 19.84 -14.40 -2.00
N ARG A 52 19.52 -14.04 -3.24
CA ARG A 52 18.48 -13.02 -3.52
C ARG A 52 17.10 -13.48 -3.08
N LEU A 53 16.74 -14.74 -3.33
CA LEU A 53 15.45 -15.28 -2.91
C LEU A 53 15.33 -15.31 -1.38
N GLU A 54 16.40 -15.68 -0.67
CA GLU A 54 16.43 -15.63 0.79
C GLU A 54 16.24 -14.21 1.32
N LYS A 55 16.83 -13.19 0.67
CA LYS A 55 16.63 -11.79 1.03
C LYS A 55 15.17 -11.36 0.86
N TYR A 56 14.53 -11.71 -0.25
CA TYR A 56 13.10 -11.43 -0.45
C TYR A 56 12.24 -12.13 0.62
N LEU A 57 12.51 -13.41 0.91
CA LEU A 57 11.78 -14.14 1.94
C LEU A 57 11.99 -13.54 3.34
N ARG A 58 13.19 -13.05 3.63
CA ARG A 58 13.46 -12.33 4.89
C ARG A 58 12.63 -11.09 5.02
N PHE A 59 12.57 -10.25 3.97
CA PHE A 59 11.72 -9.07 3.94
C PHE A 59 10.25 -9.43 4.19
N ILE A 60 9.71 -10.42 3.48
CA ILE A 60 8.31 -10.85 3.65
C ILE A 60 8.03 -11.37 5.07
N ARG A 61 9.01 -12.05 5.71
CA ARG A 61 8.87 -12.47 7.12
C ARG A 61 8.86 -11.30 8.09
N GLU A 62 9.63 -10.24 7.83
CA GLU A 62 9.65 -9.06 8.71
C GLU A 62 8.34 -8.25 8.58
N VAL A 63 7.83 -8.02 7.37
CA VAL A 63 6.58 -7.25 7.19
C VAL A 63 5.33 -7.99 7.70
N GLU A 64 5.42 -9.30 7.95
CA GLU A 64 4.36 -10.06 8.62
C GLU A 64 3.93 -9.45 9.95
N ARG A 65 4.85 -8.75 10.64
CA ARG A 65 4.60 -8.07 11.92
C ARG A 65 3.43 -7.09 11.86
N LEU A 66 3.21 -6.43 10.71
CA LEU A 66 2.10 -5.50 10.51
C LEU A 66 0.72 -6.13 10.70
N LYS A 67 0.61 -7.45 10.61
CA LYS A 67 -0.63 -8.18 10.93
C LYS A 67 -0.97 -8.15 12.42
N SER A 68 0.02 -7.88 13.27
CA SER A 68 -0.11 -7.83 14.72
C SER A 68 0.02 -6.39 15.29
N VAL A 69 0.27 -5.40 14.43
CA VAL A 69 0.21 -3.99 14.80
C VAL A 69 -1.25 -3.56 14.76
N GLU A 70 -1.82 -3.27 15.92
CA GLU A 70 -3.23 -2.89 16.06
C GLU A 70 -3.41 -1.38 15.97
N ARG A 71 -4.38 -0.95 15.17
CA ARG A 71 -4.81 0.44 15.01
C ARG A 71 -5.90 0.80 16.00
N THR A 72 -6.15 2.12 16.18
CA THR A 72 -7.30 2.61 16.94
C THR A 72 -8.56 2.62 16.07
N ALA A 73 -8.84 1.50 15.44
CA ALA A 73 -9.98 1.25 14.59
C ALA A 73 -10.49 -0.18 14.82
N TRP A 74 -11.78 -0.41 14.69
CA TRP A 74 -12.41 -1.71 14.91
C TRP A 74 -13.09 -2.22 13.65
N THR A 75 -13.00 -3.51 13.42
CA THR A 75 -13.71 -4.18 12.33
C THR A 75 -15.21 -4.29 12.64
N THR A 76 -16.00 -4.69 11.68
CA THR A 76 -17.44 -4.96 11.87
C THR A 76 -17.71 -6.12 12.83
N SER A 77 -16.72 -6.96 13.14
CA SER A 77 -16.79 -8.03 14.14
C SER A 77 -16.38 -7.58 15.55
N GLY A 78 -16.00 -6.32 15.75
CA GLY A 78 -15.62 -5.76 17.04
C GLY A 78 -14.18 -6.03 17.48
N ARG A 79 -13.33 -6.66 16.64
CA ARG A 79 -11.89 -6.74 16.92
C ARG A 79 -11.16 -5.51 16.37
N ARG A 80 -10.00 -5.23 16.92
CA ARG A 80 -9.13 -4.18 16.37
C ARG A 80 -8.64 -4.55 14.97
N GLU A 81 -8.56 -3.53 14.11
CA GLU A 81 -7.97 -3.63 12.80
C GLU A 81 -6.45 -3.65 12.92
N SER A 82 -5.77 -4.42 12.07
CA SER A 82 -4.32 -4.36 11.94
C SER A 82 -3.88 -3.37 10.86
N THR A 83 -2.65 -2.84 10.99
CA THR A 83 -2.05 -1.97 9.96
C THR A 83 -1.95 -2.67 8.61
N ALA A 84 -1.73 -4.00 8.58
CA ALA A 84 -1.73 -4.76 7.33
C ALA A 84 -3.11 -4.79 6.65
N GLU A 85 -4.20 -4.89 7.42
CA GLU A 85 -5.58 -4.88 6.89
C GLU A 85 -5.95 -3.50 6.35
N HIS A 86 -5.59 -2.44 7.06
CA HIS A 86 -5.72 -1.07 6.61
C HIS A 86 -4.99 -0.85 5.27
N SER A 87 -3.70 -1.18 5.21
CA SER A 87 -2.89 -0.99 3.99
C SER A 87 -3.43 -1.77 2.80
N TRP A 88 -3.91 -3.01 3.01
CA TRP A 88 -4.58 -3.81 1.98
C TRP A 88 -5.87 -3.12 1.49
N ARG A 89 -6.71 -2.65 2.40
CA ARG A 89 -7.99 -2.02 2.06
C ARG A 89 -7.80 -0.65 1.42
N LEU A 90 -6.81 0.13 1.87
CA LEU A 90 -6.38 1.35 1.21
C LEU A 90 -5.92 1.09 -0.23
N ALA A 91 -5.10 0.05 -0.45
CA ALA A 91 -4.64 -0.30 -1.80
C ALA A 91 -5.81 -0.68 -2.72
N LEU A 92 -6.84 -1.37 -2.22
CA LEU A 92 -8.06 -1.65 -2.98
C LEU A 92 -8.84 -0.37 -3.30
N LEU A 93 -9.02 0.53 -2.33
CA LEU A 93 -9.68 1.82 -2.54
C LEU A 93 -8.94 2.64 -3.61
N ALA A 94 -7.61 2.72 -3.50
CA ALA A 94 -6.77 3.39 -4.47
C ALA A 94 -6.88 2.76 -5.87
N MET A 95 -6.87 1.43 -5.96
CA MET A 95 -6.99 0.71 -7.23
C MET A 95 -8.30 1.03 -7.96
N VAL A 96 -9.43 1.07 -7.26
CA VAL A 96 -10.73 1.32 -7.87
C VAL A 96 -10.92 2.80 -8.22
N LEU A 97 -10.40 3.74 -7.39
CA LEU A 97 -10.51 5.17 -7.64
C LEU A 97 -9.51 5.69 -8.69
N CYS A 98 -8.39 5.02 -8.92
CA CYS A 98 -7.44 5.42 -9.98
C CYS A 98 -8.06 5.50 -11.38
N GLY A 99 -9.23 4.89 -11.61
CA GLY A 99 -9.99 5.04 -12.84
C GLY A 99 -10.38 6.49 -13.15
N GLU A 100 -10.65 7.27 -12.10
CA GLU A 100 -11.04 8.67 -12.17
C GLU A 100 -9.83 9.63 -12.37
N TYR A 101 -8.62 9.11 -12.23
CA TYR A 101 -7.35 9.85 -12.32
C TYR A 101 -6.45 9.36 -13.46
N PRO A 102 -6.84 9.52 -14.74
CA PRO A 102 -6.14 8.92 -15.88
C PRO A 102 -4.72 9.46 -16.12
N ARG A 103 -4.33 10.54 -15.45
CA ARG A 103 -2.98 11.14 -15.57
C ARG A 103 -1.99 10.58 -14.55
N LEU A 104 -2.47 9.87 -13.53
CA LEU A 104 -1.61 9.32 -12.48
C LEU A 104 -1.03 7.97 -12.90
N ASP A 105 0.18 7.69 -12.41
CA ASP A 105 0.78 6.37 -12.49
C ASP A 105 0.10 5.43 -11.49
N ARG A 106 -0.78 4.57 -12.00
CA ARG A 106 -1.56 3.62 -11.20
C ARG A 106 -0.68 2.64 -10.41
N LEU A 107 0.43 2.21 -11.01
CA LEU A 107 1.37 1.33 -10.30
C LEU A 107 2.00 2.07 -9.13
N ARG A 108 2.40 3.33 -9.35
CA ARG A 108 2.98 4.16 -8.30
C ARG A 108 2.01 4.41 -7.15
N VAL A 109 0.74 4.71 -7.46
CA VAL A 109 -0.32 4.86 -6.44
C VAL A 109 -0.46 3.59 -5.60
N LEU A 110 -0.46 2.40 -6.22
CA LEU A 110 -0.54 1.14 -5.48
C LEU A 110 0.70 0.87 -4.63
N GLN A 111 1.88 1.16 -5.15
CA GLN A 111 3.14 1.04 -4.39
C GLN A 111 3.11 1.92 -3.14
N LEU A 112 2.72 3.19 -3.29
CA LEU A 112 2.60 4.14 -2.18
C LEU A 112 1.59 3.65 -1.13
N ALA A 113 0.42 3.17 -1.55
CA ALA A 113 -0.61 2.65 -0.65
C ALA A 113 -0.16 1.41 0.14
N LEU A 114 0.65 0.53 -0.47
CA LEU A 114 1.17 -0.67 0.20
C LEU A 114 2.35 -0.39 1.13
N VAL A 115 3.09 0.69 0.91
CA VAL A 115 4.36 0.96 1.59
C VAL A 115 4.22 2.01 2.71
N HIS A 116 3.15 2.81 2.70
CA HIS A 116 3.03 4.01 3.53
C HIS A 116 3.24 3.75 5.03
N ASP A 117 2.69 2.68 5.57
CA ASP A 117 2.76 2.31 6.99
C ASP A 117 3.85 1.26 7.31
N LEU A 118 4.79 0.98 6.39
CA LEU A 118 5.91 0.06 6.69
C LEU A 118 6.80 0.55 7.84
N GLY A 119 6.81 1.86 8.10
CA GLY A 119 7.49 2.46 9.23
C GLY A 119 6.98 1.97 10.60
N GLU A 120 5.75 1.47 10.68
CA GLU A 120 5.13 0.98 11.92
C GLU A 120 5.50 -0.47 12.27
N THR A 121 6.29 -1.15 11.43
CA THR A 121 6.57 -2.60 11.53
C THR A 121 7.17 -3.02 12.87
N TYR A 122 7.93 -2.16 13.55
CA TYR A 122 8.66 -2.54 14.77
C TYR A 122 8.12 -1.84 16.03
N ASP A 123 7.75 -0.58 15.92
CA ASP A 123 7.35 0.24 17.08
C ASP A 123 5.84 0.43 17.17
N GLY A 124 5.10 -0.03 16.16
CA GLY A 124 3.63 0.01 16.12
C GLY A 124 3.04 1.32 15.59
N ASP A 125 1.73 1.33 15.43
CA ASP A 125 0.95 2.52 15.08
C ASP A 125 0.81 3.44 16.32
N ILE A 126 1.21 4.70 16.15
CA ILE A 126 0.96 5.75 17.15
C ILE A 126 -0.30 6.51 16.71
N PRO A 127 -1.42 6.36 17.44
CA PRO A 127 -2.68 7.03 17.09
C PRO A 127 -2.51 8.53 16.89
N ALA A 128 -3.19 9.10 15.88
CA ALA A 128 -3.07 10.53 15.55
C ALA A 128 -3.33 11.46 16.78
N VAL A 129 -4.24 11.07 17.66
CA VAL A 129 -4.54 11.81 18.89
C VAL A 129 -3.43 11.74 19.95
N ALA A 130 -2.54 10.75 19.88
CA ALA A 130 -1.44 10.53 20.82
C ALA A 130 -0.07 10.95 20.28
N GLN A 131 -0.01 11.48 19.05
CA GLN A 131 1.23 11.89 18.42
C GLN A 131 1.84 13.09 19.17
N GLY A 132 3.05 12.87 19.71
CA GLY A 132 3.84 13.91 20.38
C GLY A 132 4.68 14.71 19.38
N ASP A 133 6.01 14.48 19.37
CA ASP A 133 6.95 15.11 18.42
C ASP A 133 6.91 14.43 17.03
N PRO A 134 6.40 15.09 15.96
CA PRO A 134 6.35 14.52 14.61
C PRO A 134 7.74 14.14 14.08
N ALA A 135 8.80 14.90 14.44
CA ALA A 135 10.15 14.58 14.01
C ALA A 135 10.70 13.33 14.70
N ALA A 136 10.27 13.04 15.93
CA ALA A 136 10.62 11.80 16.61
C ALA A 136 9.95 10.60 15.95
N LYS A 137 8.66 10.71 15.62
CA LYS A 137 7.91 9.68 14.87
C LYS A 137 8.60 9.39 13.53
N GLU A 138 8.86 10.42 12.72
CA GLU A 138 9.54 10.26 11.43
C GLU A 138 10.88 9.53 11.55
N ARG A 139 11.69 9.84 12.57
CA ARG A 139 12.98 9.16 12.78
C ARG A 139 12.82 7.67 13.07
N VAL A 140 11.83 7.29 13.87
CA VAL A 140 11.53 5.90 14.23
C VAL A 140 11.06 5.14 13.00
N GLU A 141 10.09 5.67 12.27
CA GLU A 141 9.56 5.06 11.05
C GLU A 141 10.62 4.93 9.95
N ARG A 142 11.45 5.94 9.76
CA ARG A 142 12.59 5.90 8.83
C ARG A 142 13.57 4.79 9.20
N ALA A 143 13.90 4.63 10.48
CA ALA A 143 14.78 3.56 10.94
C ALA A 143 14.18 2.17 10.68
N ALA A 144 12.86 2.02 10.85
CA ALA A 144 12.15 0.79 10.54
C ALA A 144 12.20 0.46 9.03
N VAL A 145 11.95 1.44 8.16
CA VAL A 145 12.03 1.27 6.70
C VAL A 145 13.46 0.96 6.26
N GLU A 146 14.48 1.60 6.82
CA GLU A 146 15.89 1.28 6.55
C GLU A 146 16.22 -0.17 6.93
N ARG A 147 15.74 -0.64 8.06
CA ARG A 147 15.93 -2.03 8.49
C ARG A 147 15.25 -3.01 7.53
N LEU A 148 14.02 -2.74 7.08
CA LEU A 148 13.30 -3.53 6.10
C LEU A 148 14.01 -3.56 4.75
N ALA A 149 14.45 -2.38 4.27
CA ALA A 149 15.21 -2.25 3.02
C ALA A 149 16.52 -3.02 3.06
N GLY A 150 17.18 -3.08 4.23
CA GLY A 150 18.39 -3.87 4.47
C GLY A 150 18.17 -5.40 4.35
N CYS A 151 16.93 -5.87 4.45
CA CYS A 151 16.58 -7.27 4.19
C CYS A 151 16.59 -7.62 2.70
N LEU A 152 16.50 -6.64 1.81
CA LEU A 152 16.35 -6.80 0.37
C LEU A 152 17.72 -6.73 -0.36
N PRO A 153 17.80 -7.22 -1.61
CA PRO A 153 18.88 -6.84 -2.50
C PRO A 153 18.95 -5.32 -2.65
N GLU A 154 20.16 -4.78 -2.79
CA GLU A 154 20.43 -3.32 -2.74
C GLU A 154 19.51 -2.48 -3.63
N GLY A 155 19.27 -2.91 -4.89
CA GLY A 155 18.38 -2.21 -5.82
C GLY A 155 16.94 -2.15 -5.33
N ALA A 156 16.41 -3.29 -4.89
CA ALA A 156 15.03 -3.38 -4.37
C ALA A 156 14.88 -2.60 -3.05
N GLY A 157 15.90 -2.63 -2.19
CA GLY A 157 15.90 -1.85 -0.94
C GLY A 157 15.91 -0.34 -1.21
N ARG A 158 16.68 0.13 -2.21
CA ARG A 158 16.65 1.55 -2.62
C ARG A 158 15.28 1.95 -3.18
N GLU A 159 14.66 1.10 -3.98
CA GLU A 159 13.34 1.35 -4.53
C GLU A 159 12.29 1.46 -3.42
N LEU A 160 12.28 0.51 -2.48
CA LEU A 160 11.36 0.53 -1.33
C LEU A 160 11.46 1.84 -0.54
N ARG A 161 12.71 2.26 -0.19
CA ARG A 161 12.94 3.54 0.49
C ARG A 161 12.42 4.72 -0.32
N GLY A 162 12.72 4.76 -1.62
CA GLY A 162 12.28 5.84 -2.49
C GLY A 162 10.77 5.98 -2.58
N VAL A 163 10.02 4.85 -2.56
CA VAL A 163 8.55 4.87 -2.51
C VAL A 163 8.06 5.42 -1.19
N TRP A 164 8.61 4.95 -0.07
CA TRP A 164 8.22 5.43 1.26
C TRP A 164 8.55 6.92 1.45
N GLU A 165 9.73 7.35 1.05
CA GLU A 165 10.15 8.76 1.12
C GLU A 165 9.28 9.67 0.25
N GLU A 166 8.81 9.19 -0.90
CA GLU A 166 7.87 9.94 -1.73
C GLU A 166 6.52 10.14 -1.03
N TYR A 167 6.02 9.09 -0.36
CA TYR A 167 4.79 9.20 0.43
C TYR A 167 4.94 10.21 1.56
N GLU A 168 6.03 10.13 2.33
CA GLU A 168 6.31 11.05 3.43
C GLU A 168 6.48 12.50 2.94
N ALA A 169 7.24 12.72 1.87
CA ALA A 169 7.43 14.04 1.29
C ALA A 169 6.13 14.63 0.72
N CYS A 170 5.18 13.80 0.32
CA CYS A 170 3.84 14.13 -0.19
C CYS A 170 3.83 15.25 -1.26
N ARG A 171 4.79 15.21 -2.20
CA ARG A 171 4.94 16.24 -3.23
C ARG A 171 4.31 15.85 -4.56
N THR A 172 4.34 14.57 -4.91
CA THR A 172 3.77 14.05 -6.16
C THR A 172 2.25 14.00 -6.10
N PRO A 173 1.55 14.09 -7.24
CA PRO A 173 0.10 13.93 -7.29
C PRO A 173 -0.35 12.57 -6.77
N GLU A 174 0.42 11.50 -7.05
CA GLU A 174 0.18 10.14 -6.59
C GLU A 174 0.22 10.05 -5.05
N ALA A 175 1.26 10.62 -4.43
CA ALA A 175 1.39 10.64 -2.97
C ALA A 175 0.28 11.46 -2.30
N LYS A 176 -0.11 12.59 -2.88
CA LYS A 176 -1.24 13.41 -2.38
C LYS A 176 -2.57 12.66 -2.46
N LEU A 177 -2.82 11.95 -3.56
CA LEU A 177 -4.00 11.10 -3.67
C LEU A 177 -3.99 10.01 -2.59
N VAL A 178 -2.90 9.27 -2.44
CA VAL A 178 -2.81 8.20 -1.44
C VAL A 178 -2.97 8.76 -0.03
N LYS A 179 -2.40 9.93 0.29
CA LYS A 179 -2.58 10.59 1.60
C LYS A 179 -4.05 10.91 1.89
N ALA A 180 -4.78 11.40 0.88
CA ALA A 180 -6.23 11.65 1.02
C ALA A 180 -7.01 10.34 1.20
N LEU A 181 -6.68 9.29 0.44
CA LEU A 181 -7.36 8.01 0.52
C LEU A 181 -7.06 7.24 1.81
N ASP A 182 -5.86 7.38 2.38
CA ASP A 182 -5.52 6.88 3.71
C ASP A 182 -6.46 7.46 4.79
N LYS A 183 -6.66 8.79 4.76
CA LYS A 183 -7.60 9.44 5.68
C LYS A 183 -9.05 9.02 5.42
N ALA A 184 -9.42 8.85 4.14
CA ALA A 184 -10.75 8.37 3.76
C ALA A 184 -11.00 6.95 4.26
N GLU A 185 -10.03 6.06 4.11
CA GLU A 185 -10.11 4.67 4.56
C GLU A 185 -10.25 4.57 6.07
N THR A 186 -9.46 5.35 6.82
CA THR A 186 -9.55 5.43 8.28
C THR A 186 -10.94 5.90 8.74
N ILE A 187 -11.49 6.99 8.17
CA ILE A 187 -12.82 7.48 8.51
C ILE A 187 -13.90 6.44 8.15
N LEU A 188 -13.78 5.83 6.98
CA LEU A 188 -14.70 4.77 6.55
C LEU A 188 -14.66 3.58 7.52
N GLN A 189 -13.48 3.17 8.00
CA GLN A 189 -13.35 2.10 8.98
C GLN A 189 -13.97 2.48 10.32
N HIS A 190 -13.75 3.70 10.80
CA HIS A 190 -14.39 4.21 12.01
C HIS A 190 -15.92 4.19 11.92
N ASN A 191 -16.47 4.64 10.78
CA ASN A 191 -17.92 4.67 10.58
C ASN A 191 -18.55 3.29 10.43
N GLN A 192 -17.81 2.32 9.90
CA GLN A 192 -18.27 0.96 9.61
C GLN A 192 -18.04 0.01 10.77
N GLY A 193 -17.07 0.28 11.63
CA GLY A 193 -16.62 -0.63 12.68
C GLY A 193 -17.62 -0.78 13.83
N GLN A 194 -17.54 -1.91 14.52
CA GLN A 194 -18.21 -2.09 15.82
C GLN A 194 -17.29 -1.50 16.90
N ASN A 195 -17.33 -0.19 17.03
CA ASN A 195 -16.47 0.56 17.94
C ASN A 195 -16.94 0.40 19.41
N PRO A 196 -16.03 0.57 20.40
CA PRO A 196 -16.38 0.55 21.81
C PRO A 196 -17.29 1.73 22.17
N SER A 197 -17.97 1.59 23.30
CA SER A 197 -18.75 2.70 23.88
C SER A 197 -17.86 3.90 24.15
N GLY A 198 -18.33 5.09 23.77
CA GLY A 198 -17.58 6.35 23.91
C GLY A 198 -16.49 6.57 22.82
N PHE A 199 -16.56 5.84 21.72
CA PHE A 199 -15.69 6.13 20.57
C PHE A 199 -15.95 7.54 20.04
N ASP A 200 -14.87 8.31 19.85
CA ASP A 200 -14.92 9.70 19.39
C ASP A 200 -15.14 9.79 17.87
N TYR A 201 -16.40 9.82 17.47
CA TYR A 201 -16.77 10.05 16.07
C TYR A 201 -16.54 11.50 15.61
N GLU A 202 -16.58 12.48 16.54
CA GLU A 202 -16.38 13.89 16.18
C GLU A 202 -14.97 14.15 15.62
N PHE A 203 -13.98 13.40 16.11
CA PHE A 203 -12.62 13.41 15.58
C PHE A 203 -12.58 13.25 14.04
N ASN A 204 -13.44 12.41 13.45
CA ASN A 204 -13.47 12.15 12.01
C ASN A 204 -13.75 13.41 11.21
N LEU A 205 -14.59 14.34 11.70
CA LEU A 205 -14.99 15.55 10.98
C LEU A 205 -13.82 16.51 10.73
N GLY A 206 -12.79 16.48 11.61
CA GLY A 206 -11.57 17.26 11.47
C GLY A 206 -10.42 16.52 10.79
N TYR A 207 -10.40 15.18 10.89
CA TYR A 207 -9.25 14.36 10.54
C TYR A 207 -8.90 14.43 9.06
N GLY A 208 -7.72 14.95 8.74
CA GLY A 208 -7.17 15.00 7.39
C GLY A 208 -7.96 15.85 6.39
N ALA A 209 -8.84 16.76 6.85
CA ALA A 209 -9.74 17.53 5.99
C ALA A 209 -9.00 18.34 4.91
N GLU A 210 -7.75 18.74 5.17
CA GLU A 210 -6.91 19.49 4.24
C GLU A 210 -6.58 18.70 2.97
N TRP A 211 -6.44 17.36 3.07
CA TRP A 211 -6.06 16.50 1.95
C TRP A 211 -7.16 16.32 0.90
N PHE A 212 -8.41 16.55 1.29
CA PHE A 212 -9.56 16.41 0.40
C PHE A 212 -9.84 17.67 -0.46
N ARG A 213 -9.11 18.76 -0.22
CA ARG A 213 -9.32 20.03 -0.95
C ARG A 213 -8.73 20.03 -2.36
N ALA A 214 -7.97 19.01 -2.73
CA ALA A 214 -7.20 18.97 -3.97
C ALA A 214 -8.06 18.97 -5.23
N ASP A 215 -9.20 18.30 -5.21
CA ASP A 215 -10.12 18.22 -6.35
C ASP A 215 -11.57 17.92 -5.90
N GLU A 216 -12.52 18.06 -6.85
CA GLU A 216 -13.95 17.89 -6.59
C GLU A 216 -14.32 16.45 -6.20
N MET A 217 -13.65 15.44 -6.77
CA MET A 217 -13.92 14.03 -6.45
C MET A 217 -13.60 13.75 -4.98
N LEU A 218 -12.44 14.18 -4.50
CA LEU A 218 -12.04 14.04 -3.10
C LEU A 218 -12.96 14.83 -2.16
N GLN A 219 -13.37 16.04 -2.54
CA GLN A 219 -14.34 16.83 -1.75
C GLN A 219 -15.68 16.11 -1.62
N ARG A 220 -16.18 15.51 -2.70
CA ARG A 220 -17.42 14.71 -2.68
C ARG A 220 -17.27 13.45 -1.85
N LEU A 221 -16.15 12.73 -1.98
CA LEU A 221 -15.83 11.56 -1.15
C LEU A 221 -15.86 11.96 0.33
N ARG A 222 -15.20 13.06 0.69
CA ARG A 222 -15.21 13.57 2.06
C ARG A 222 -16.62 13.89 2.55
N GLY A 223 -17.44 14.55 1.75
CA GLY A 223 -18.83 14.85 2.11
C GLY A 223 -19.68 13.61 2.40
N LEU A 224 -19.45 12.52 1.67
CA LEU A 224 -20.13 11.23 1.94
C LEU A 224 -19.68 10.62 3.27
N LEU A 225 -18.38 10.67 3.58
CA LEU A 225 -17.81 10.17 4.83
C LEU A 225 -18.29 10.99 6.04
N ASP A 226 -18.32 12.32 5.91
CA ASP A 226 -18.80 13.23 6.97
C ASP A 226 -20.29 13.01 7.24
N ALA A 227 -21.11 12.85 6.18
CA ALA A 227 -22.53 12.55 6.34
C ALA A 227 -22.77 11.21 7.07
N ASP A 228 -21.88 10.21 6.87
CA ASP A 228 -21.94 8.94 7.58
C ASP A 228 -21.52 9.10 9.05
N THR A 229 -20.46 9.86 9.31
CA THR A 229 -20.02 10.20 10.68
C THR A 229 -21.11 10.92 11.47
N LEU A 230 -21.79 11.90 10.86
CA LEU A 230 -22.87 12.65 11.52
C LEU A 230 -24.02 11.74 11.95
N ARG A 231 -24.38 10.70 11.18
CA ARG A 231 -25.39 9.71 11.58
C ARG A 231 -25.02 8.93 12.85
N HIS A 232 -23.75 8.81 13.18
CA HIS A 232 -23.30 8.21 14.45
C HIS A 232 -23.41 9.16 15.63
N LEU A 233 -23.27 10.47 15.40
CA LEU A 233 -23.40 11.49 16.46
C LEU A 233 -24.86 11.80 16.83
N GLU A 234 -25.81 11.46 15.97
CA GLU A 234 -27.26 11.64 16.22
C GLU A 234 -27.91 10.49 17.02
N LYS A 235 -27.17 9.41 17.29
CA LYS A 235 -27.64 8.22 18.03
C LYS A 235 -27.30 8.30 19.51
#